data_bc0f539f0aa9108ebaada972823b4514
#
_entry.id   bc0f539f0aa9108ebaada972823b4514
#
_cell.length_a   1.000
_cell.length_b   1.000
_cell.length_c   1.000
_cell.angle_alpha   90.00
_cell.angle_beta   90.00
_cell.angle_gamma   90.00
#
_symmetry.space_group_name_H-M   'P 1'
#
loop_
_entity.id
_entity.type
_entity.pdbx_description
1 polymer ?
#
loop_
_entity_poly.entity_id
_entity_poly.type
_entity_poly.pdbx_seq_one_letter_code
_entity_poly.pdbx_strand_id
1 'polypeptide(L)'
;MIRKLFAVRAARPIAAGTEAIVWAYRLFLNREPESEATVAKLARELPTWDDVRRTFTSSEEYRTRIVRSARPSLNGHEPPMSIEDVRDPASVACLLDHIAKTWTRFGDTEPHFSVLTDERFKAARIESSRESFNASGKDAVDRLDAALARAHADPGARATCFELGCGVGRITAWLAKRFDRVIGVDISASHLALARAHVDAEGASNVELHRLVSVGTLDALPRFDVFFSVIVLQHNPPPVIAAILDRVFAHLNPGGVAYFQVPTYRAGYSFALDSYLRDDVGKGEMEMHVLPQRVILGMAAAHGLELLEVIEDPWTGMRPGEVSNTFLFRKRVGR
;
A
#
# COMPACT_ATOMS: atom_id res chain seq x y z
N MET A 1 10.75 -41.69 12.21
CA MET A 1 9.49 -42.38 12.57
C MET A 1 8.27 -41.82 11.83
N ILE A 2 8.28 -40.63 11.28
CA ILE A 2 7.16 -39.96 10.57
C ILE A 2 6.96 -40.43 9.12
N ARG A 3 7.99 -40.98 8.46
CA ARG A 3 7.90 -41.45 7.04
C ARG A 3 7.05 -42.67 6.78
N LYS A 4 6.63 -43.46 7.80
CA LYS A 4 5.80 -44.67 7.64
C LYS A 4 4.29 -44.40 7.73
N LEU A 5 3.84 -43.18 8.02
CA LEU A 5 2.42 -42.83 8.16
C LEU A 5 1.67 -42.59 6.84
N PHE A 6 2.37 -42.53 5.71
CA PHE A 6 1.81 -42.11 4.43
C PHE A 6 1.94 -43.10 3.27
N ALA A 7 1.94 -44.41 3.56
CA ALA A 7 1.80 -45.40 2.50
C ALA A 7 0.35 -45.41 2.00
N VAL A 8 0.11 -44.76 0.86
CA VAL A 8 -1.21 -44.60 0.24
C VAL A 8 -1.64 -45.97 -0.35
N ARG A 9 -2.54 -46.65 0.33
CA ARG A 9 -3.42 -47.67 -0.29
C ARG A 9 -4.48 -46.86 -1.07
N ALA A 10 -4.84 -47.26 -2.29
CA ALA A 10 -5.97 -46.71 -3.03
C ALA A 10 -7.25 -46.88 -2.16
N ALA A 11 -7.61 -45.86 -1.43
CA ALA A 11 -8.75 -45.84 -0.53
C ALA A 11 -10.03 -45.52 -1.32
N ARG A 12 -11.13 -46.13 -0.97
CA ARG A 12 -12.46 -45.71 -1.46
C ARG A 12 -12.67 -44.24 -1.10
N PRO A 13 -13.31 -43.42 -1.97
CA PRO A 13 -13.60 -42.02 -1.66
C PRO A 13 -14.36 -41.94 -0.32
N ILE A 14 -13.84 -41.16 0.61
CA ILE A 14 -14.50 -40.89 1.89
C ILE A 14 -15.58 -39.87 1.63
N ALA A 15 -16.84 -40.14 2.00
CA ALA A 15 -17.94 -39.20 1.86
C ALA A 15 -17.69 -37.95 2.72
N ALA A 16 -17.97 -36.80 2.16
CA ALA A 16 -17.91 -35.49 2.86
C ALA A 16 -19.33 -35.09 3.23
N GLY A 17 -19.52 -34.59 4.45
CA GLY A 17 -20.75 -33.96 4.93
C GLY A 17 -20.57 -32.50 5.21
N THR A 18 -21.59 -31.89 5.83
CA THR A 18 -21.55 -30.47 6.23
C THR A 18 -20.36 -30.15 7.16
N GLU A 19 -20.00 -31.06 8.05
CA GLU A 19 -18.85 -30.92 8.94
C GLU A 19 -17.53 -30.82 8.16
N ALA A 20 -17.38 -31.58 7.08
CA ALA A 20 -16.21 -31.52 6.21
C ALA A 20 -16.05 -30.13 5.57
N ILE A 21 -17.14 -29.50 5.18
CA ILE A 21 -17.13 -28.15 4.61
C ILE A 21 -16.69 -27.13 5.67
N VAL A 22 -17.24 -27.19 6.89
CA VAL A 22 -16.83 -26.29 7.99
C VAL A 22 -15.33 -26.43 8.27
N TRP A 23 -14.84 -27.68 8.37
CA TRP A 23 -13.41 -27.91 8.56
C TRP A 23 -12.55 -27.43 7.39
N ALA A 24 -13.05 -27.52 6.15
CA ALA A 24 -12.34 -27.01 4.99
C ALA A 24 -12.20 -25.48 5.04
N TYR A 25 -13.22 -24.74 5.43
CA TYR A 25 -13.14 -23.30 5.66
C TYR A 25 -12.10 -22.95 6.74
N ARG A 26 -12.10 -23.68 7.86
CA ARG A 26 -11.15 -23.46 8.97
C ARG A 26 -9.71 -23.81 8.58
N LEU A 27 -9.50 -24.99 7.99
CA LEU A 27 -8.15 -25.52 7.68
C LEU A 27 -7.52 -24.87 6.45
N PHE A 28 -8.32 -24.63 5.40
CA PHE A 28 -7.78 -24.11 4.14
C PHE A 28 -7.91 -22.60 3.99
N LEU A 29 -8.90 -21.98 4.63
CA LEU A 29 -9.14 -20.55 4.48
C LEU A 29 -8.99 -19.76 5.78
N ASN A 30 -8.72 -20.44 6.92
CA ASN A 30 -8.55 -19.84 8.24
C ASN A 30 -9.70 -18.88 8.61
N ARG A 31 -10.94 -19.27 8.34
CA ARG A 31 -12.16 -18.54 8.68
C ARG A 31 -13.36 -19.45 8.80
N GLU A 32 -14.45 -18.94 9.33
CA GLU A 32 -15.75 -19.62 9.32
C GLU A 32 -16.46 -19.44 7.97
N PRO A 33 -17.34 -20.38 7.59
CA PRO A 33 -18.21 -20.23 6.42
C PRO A 33 -19.19 -19.05 6.62
N GLU A 34 -19.64 -18.45 5.51
CA GLU A 34 -20.50 -17.27 5.50
C GLU A 34 -21.89 -17.55 6.09
N SER A 35 -22.40 -18.78 5.91
CA SER A 35 -23.72 -19.20 6.41
C SER A 35 -23.89 -20.71 6.38
N GLU A 36 -24.87 -21.20 7.17
CA GLU A 36 -25.27 -22.61 7.11
C GLU A 36 -25.82 -23.01 5.73
N ALA A 37 -26.48 -22.09 5.03
CA ALA A 37 -26.95 -22.33 3.66
C ALA A 37 -25.81 -22.57 2.68
N THR A 38 -24.68 -21.84 2.81
CA THR A 38 -23.45 -22.06 2.03
C THR A 38 -22.86 -23.44 2.32
N VAL A 39 -22.80 -23.82 3.59
CA VAL A 39 -22.31 -25.14 4.02
C VAL A 39 -23.17 -26.26 3.42
N ALA A 40 -24.50 -26.16 3.52
CA ALA A 40 -25.42 -27.15 2.99
C ALA A 40 -25.37 -27.27 1.46
N LYS A 41 -25.16 -26.14 0.76
CA LYS A 41 -24.97 -26.12 -0.69
C LYS A 41 -23.70 -26.87 -1.09
N LEU A 42 -22.55 -26.46 -0.51
CA LEU A 42 -21.26 -27.06 -0.84
C LEU A 42 -21.18 -28.53 -0.47
N ALA A 43 -21.81 -28.97 0.63
CA ALA A 43 -21.85 -30.39 1.02
C ALA A 43 -22.61 -31.27 -0.01
N ARG A 44 -23.56 -30.71 -0.74
CA ARG A 44 -24.25 -31.39 -1.86
C ARG A 44 -23.41 -31.42 -3.14
N GLU A 45 -22.67 -30.33 -3.40
CA GLU A 45 -21.85 -30.18 -4.61
C GLU A 45 -20.53 -30.95 -4.51
N LEU A 46 -20.01 -31.14 -3.31
CA LEU A 46 -18.71 -31.76 -3.01
C LEU A 46 -18.89 -33.05 -2.19
N PRO A 47 -19.30 -34.15 -2.82
CA PRO A 47 -19.71 -35.37 -2.12
C PRO A 47 -18.54 -36.11 -1.45
N THR A 48 -17.29 -35.84 -1.81
CA THR A 48 -16.12 -36.53 -1.23
C THR A 48 -15.11 -35.56 -0.66
N TRP A 49 -14.29 -36.01 0.30
CA TRP A 49 -13.17 -35.23 0.83
C TRP A 49 -12.16 -34.79 -0.24
N ASP A 50 -11.99 -35.60 -1.30
CA ASP A 50 -11.13 -35.23 -2.42
C ASP A 50 -11.70 -34.08 -3.22
N ASP A 51 -13.02 -34.01 -3.40
CA ASP A 51 -13.69 -32.89 -4.05
C ASP A 51 -13.57 -31.63 -3.20
N VAL A 52 -13.82 -31.74 -1.89
CA VAL A 52 -13.66 -30.65 -0.92
C VAL A 52 -12.22 -30.12 -0.98
N ARG A 53 -11.24 -31.01 -0.80
CA ARG A 53 -9.83 -30.62 -0.83
C ARG A 53 -9.47 -29.92 -2.13
N ARG A 54 -9.81 -30.50 -3.28
CA ARG A 54 -9.51 -29.96 -4.60
C ARG A 54 -10.12 -28.58 -4.79
N THR A 55 -11.39 -28.43 -4.46
CA THR A 55 -12.11 -27.15 -4.61
C THR A 55 -11.50 -26.07 -3.74
N PHE A 56 -11.29 -26.35 -2.46
CA PHE A 56 -10.74 -25.34 -1.54
C PHE A 56 -9.29 -24.99 -1.87
N THR A 57 -8.42 -25.98 -2.16
CA THR A 57 -7.00 -25.69 -2.46
C THR A 57 -6.79 -25.11 -3.86
N SER A 58 -7.75 -25.20 -4.76
CA SER A 58 -7.71 -24.54 -6.07
C SER A 58 -8.38 -23.16 -6.05
N SER A 59 -9.07 -22.79 -4.98
CA SER A 59 -9.75 -21.50 -4.87
C SER A 59 -8.75 -20.33 -4.90
N GLU A 60 -9.18 -19.21 -5.43
CA GLU A 60 -8.38 -17.99 -5.44
C GLU A 60 -8.08 -17.51 -4.01
N GLU A 61 -9.04 -17.66 -3.09
CA GLU A 61 -8.88 -17.31 -1.68
C GLU A 61 -7.77 -18.14 -1.02
N TYR A 62 -7.73 -19.47 -1.22
CA TYR A 62 -6.66 -20.32 -0.72
C TYR A 62 -5.29 -19.91 -1.28
N ARG A 63 -5.22 -19.70 -2.60
CA ARG A 63 -3.99 -19.29 -3.26
C ARG A 63 -3.51 -17.93 -2.74
N THR A 64 -4.42 -17.02 -2.50
CA THR A 64 -4.10 -15.67 -2.01
C THR A 64 -3.70 -15.66 -0.54
N ARG A 65 -4.43 -16.38 0.32
CA ARG A 65 -4.20 -16.34 1.77
C ARG A 65 -3.13 -17.29 2.28
N ILE A 66 -3.07 -18.51 1.73
CA ILE A 66 -2.25 -19.59 2.30
C ILE A 66 -1.01 -19.88 1.44
N VAL A 67 -1.18 -20.03 0.13
CA VAL A 67 -0.06 -20.40 -0.74
C VAL A 67 0.90 -19.22 -0.93
N ARG A 68 0.37 -17.99 -0.98
CA ARG A 68 1.21 -16.79 -1.11
C ARG A 68 1.98 -16.48 0.17
N SER A 69 1.40 -16.71 1.35
CA SER A 69 2.10 -16.50 2.62
C SER A 69 3.25 -17.47 2.89
N ALA A 70 3.33 -18.58 2.13
CA ALA A 70 4.34 -19.63 2.31
C ALA A 70 5.46 -19.61 1.26
N ARG A 71 5.40 -18.73 0.27
CA ARG A 71 6.42 -18.64 -0.80
C ARG A 71 6.96 -17.22 -0.90
N PRO A 72 8.27 -17.05 -1.14
CA PRO A 72 8.82 -15.75 -1.52
C PRO A 72 8.09 -15.20 -2.76
N SER A 73 7.86 -13.90 -2.81
CA SER A 73 7.24 -13.24 -3.96
C SER A 73 8.08 -13.38 -5.23
N LEU A 74 9.41 -13.50 -5.06
CA LEU A 74 10.38 -13.76 -6.13
C LEU A 74 11.13 -15.06 -5.84
N ASN A 75 11.51 -15.78 -6.90
CA ASN A 75 12.29 -17.02 -6.84
C ASN A 75 13.78 -16.81 -7.11
N GLY A 76 14.20 -15.58 -7.49
CA GLY A 76 15.58 -15.20 -7.78
C GLY A 76 16.02 -15.37 -9.25
N HIS A 77 15.10 -15.75 -10.15
CA HIS A 77 15.34 -15.90 -11.59
C HIS A 77 14.54 -14.92 -12.44
N GLU A 78 13.93 -13.92 -11.81
CA GLU A 78 13.10 -12.95 -12.48
C GLU A 78 13.91 -12.07 -13.44
N PRO A 79 13.33 -11.72 -14.62
CA PRO A 79 14.00 -10.87 -15.60
C PRO A 79 14.17 -9.44 -15.07
N PRO A 80 15.15 -8.69 -15.60
CA PRO A 80 15.30 -7.28 -15.26
C PRO A 80 14.11 -6.47 -15.75
N MET A 81 13.76 -5.42 -14.99
CA MET A 81 12.82 -4.38 -15.45
C MET A 81 13.53 -3.39 -16.37
N SER A 82 12.80 -2.81 -17.33
CA SER A 82 13.27 -1.74 -18.20
C SER A 82 12.62 -0.42 -17.80
N ILE A 83 13.37 0.49 -17.21
CA ILE A 83 12.86 1.78 -16.73
C ILE A 83 13.78 2.88 -17.27
N GLU A 84 13.21 3.78 -18.07
CA GLU A 84 13.90 4.95 -18.58
C GLU A 84 14.20 5.93 -17.44
N ASP A 85 15.45 6.40 -17.36
CA ASP A 85 15.87 7.40 -16.36
C ASP A 85 15.56 8.81 -16.88
N VAL A 86 14.40 9.31 -16.53
CA VAL A 86 13.94 10.66 -16.90
C VAL A 86 14.09 11.58 -15.69
N ARG A 87 14.88 12.66 -15.85
CA ARG A 87 15.20 13.59 -14.76
C ARG A 87 14.90 15.05 -15.09
N ASP A 88 14.59 15.36 -16.35
CA ASP A 88 14.31 16.74 -16.70
C ASP A 88 12.99 17.25 -16.07
N PRO A 89 12.98 18.48 -15.53
CA PRO A 89 11.83 18.98 -14.80
C PRO A 89 10.56 19.13 -15.63
N ALA A 90 10.69 19.36 -16.95
CA ALA A 90 9.52 19.55 -17.82
C ALA A 90 8.79 18.22 -18.04
N SER A 91 9.53 17.14 -18.28
CA SER A 91 8.96 15.79 -18.38
C SER A 91 8.31 15.35 -17.07
N VAL A 92 8.94 15.60 -15.94
CA VAL A 92 8.36 15.29 -14.61
C VAL A 92 7.08 16.07 -14.37
N ALA A 93 7.03 17.35 -14.74
CA ALA A 93 5.82 18.16 -14.63
C ALA A 93 4.69 17.62 -15.52
N CYS A 94 4.99 17.24 -16.76
CA CYS A 94 4.01 16.64 -17.69
C CYS A 94 3.44 15.34 -17.15
N LEU A 95 4.28 14.47 -16.58
CA LEU A 95 3.86 13.24 -15.93
C LEU A 95 2.97 13.51 -14.71
N LEU A 96 3.32 14.48 -13.88
CA LEU A 96 2.52 14.86 -12.71
C LEU A 96 1.15 15.42 -13.12
N ASP A 97 1.08 16.24 -14.17
CA ASP A 97 -0.19 16.76 -14.71
C ASP A 97 -1.09 15.64 -15.24
N HIS A 98 -0.50 14.61 -15.87
CA HIS A 98 -1.25 13.43 -16.30
C HIS A 98 -1.90 12.71 -15.11
N ILE A 99 -1.14 12.46 -14.06
CA ILE A 99 -1.63 11.81 -12.83
C ILE A 99 -2.68 12.67 -12.13
N ALA A 100 -2.46 14.00 -12.06
CA ALA A 100 -3.37 14.93 -11.42
C ALA A 100 -4.80 14.87 -12.00
N LYS A 101 -4.93 14.68 -13.32
CA LYS A 101 -6.24 14.53 -13.98
C LYS A 101 -7.00 13.31 -13.47
N THR A 102 -6.31 12.17 -13.36
CA THR A 102 -6.90 10.91 -12.86
C THR A 102 -7.33 11.05 -11.39
N TRP A 103 -6.45 11.56 -10.53
CA TRP A 103 -6.75 11.69 -9.09
C TRP A 103 -7.76 12.79 -8.78
N THR A 104 -7.80 13.87 -9.56
CA THR A 104 -8.87 14.87 -9.45
C THR A 104 -10.22 14.24 -9.76
N ARG A 105 -10.32 13.47 -10.85
CA ARG A 105 -11.56 12.76 -11.18
C ARG A 105 -11.98 11.77 -10.09
N PHE A 106 -11.06 10.98 -9.53
CA PHE A 106 -11.36 10.09 -8.42
C PHE A 106 -11.82 10.85 -7.18
N GLY A 107 -11.20 11.97 -6.85
CA GLY A 107 -11.61 12.84 -5.76
C GLY A 107 -13.03 13.39 -5.94
N ASP A 108 -13.44 13.64 -7.20
CA ASP A 108 -14.76 14.16 -7.52
C ASP A 108 -15.83 13.06 -7.54
N THR A 109 -15.49 11.82 -7.91
CA THR A 109 -16.46 10.75 -8.16
C THR A 109 -16.49 9.65 -7.11
N GLU A 110 -15.33 9.18 -6.66
CA GLU A 110 -15.17 8.04 -5.74
C GLU A 110 -14.07 8.29 -4.71
N PRO A 111 -14.17 9.37 -3.89
CA PRO A 111 -13.05 9.82 -3.05
C PRO A 111 -12.59 8.81 -2.01
N HIS A 112 -13.50 8.06 -1.39
CA HIS A 112 -13.12 7.08 -0.36
C HIS A 112 -12.65 5.76 -0.98
N PHE A 113 -13.31 5.31 -2.06
CA PHE A 113 -12.90 4.11 -2.79
C PHE A 113 -11.52 4.27 -3.42
N SER A 114 -11.16 5.47 -3.89
CA SER A 114 -9.83 5.73 -4.44
C SER A 114 -8.71 5.65 -3.40
N VAL A 115 -9.01 5.91 -2.13
CA VAL A 115 -8.06 5.77 -1.02
C VAL A 115 -7.90 4.32 -0.55
N LEU A 116 -9.02 3.57 -0.50
CA LEU A 116 -9.04 2.13 -0.23
C LEU A 116 -10.03 1.44 -1.17
N THR A 117 -9.52 0.60 -2.07
CA THR A 117 -10.28 -0.12 -3.09
C THR A 117 -11.09 -1.28 -2.51
N ASP A 118 -12.12 -0.93 -1.73
CA ASP A 118 -13.09 -1.87 -1.18
C ASP A 118 -14.50 -1.41 -1.57
N GLU A 119 -15.33 -2.32 -2.06
CA GLU A 119 -16.69 -2.03 -2.51
C GLU A 119 -17.56 -1.32 -1.45
N ARG A 120 -17.26 -1.51 -0.17
CA ARG A 120 -17.93 -0.84 0.96
C ARG A 120 -17.69 0.67 0.97
N PHE A 121 -16.59 1.12 0.37
CA PHE A 121 -16.14 2.51 0.40
C PHE A 121 -16.50 3.29 -0.87
N LYS A 122 -17.24 2.69 -1.80
CA LYS A 122 -17.83 3.42 -2.93
C LYS A 122 -18.78 4.50 -2.46
N ALA A 123 -18.89 5.59 -3.22
CA ALA A 123 -19.72 6.74 -2.90
C ALA A 123 -21.17 6.36 -2.54
N ALA A 124 -21.74 5.36 -3.21
CA ALA A 124 -23.08 4.87 -2.95
C ALA A 124 -23.22 4.10 -1.61
N ARG A 125 -22.14 3.71 -0.94
CA ARG A 125 -22.14 2.84 0.25
C ARG A 125 -21.40 3.40 1.45
N ILE A 126 -20.60 4.44 1.26
CA ILE A 126 -19.68 4.97 2.28
C ILE A 126 -20.39 5.37 3.58
N GLU A 127 -21.62 5.86 3.52
CA GLU A 127 -22.33 6.33 4.72
C GLU A 127 -22.44 5.24 5.80
N SER A 128 -22.72 4.01 5.41
CA SER A 128 -22.82 2.87 6.33
C SER A 128 -21.47 2.32 6.77
N SER A 129 -20.37 2.74 6.16
CA SER A 129 -19.03 2.20 6.36
C SER A 129 -17.99 3.26 6.74
N ARG A 130 -18.39 4.52 6.86
CA ARG A 130 -17.50 5.67 7.12
C ARG A 130 -16.71 5.49 8.41
N GLU A 131 -17.35 5.04 9.48
CA GLU A 131 -16.67 4.80 10.75
C GLU A 131 -15.56 3.74 10.59
N SER A 132 -15.86 2.60 9.97
CA SER A 132 -14.87 1.55 9.74
C SER A 132 -13.76 1.98 8.77
N PHE A 133 -14.08 2.82 7.77
CA PHE A 133 -13.09 3.43 6.89
C PHE A 133 -12.12 4.31 7.68
N ASN A 134 -12.62 5.24 8.47
CA ASN A 134 -11.79 6.16 9.27
C ASN A 134 -10.98 5.41 10.33
N ALA A 135 -11.60 4.44 11.04
CA ALA A 135 -10.91 3.61 12.03
C ALA A 135 -9.73 2.81 11.42
N SER A 136 -9.82 2.40 10.16
CA SER A 136 -8.74 1.67 9.48
C SER A 136 -7.46 2.49 9.30
N GLY A 137 -7.52 3.82 9.43
CA GLY A 137 -6.34 4.70 9.43
C GLY A 137 -5.41 4.45 10.61
N LYS A 138 -5.95 3.99 11.74
CA LYS A 138 -5.17 3.64 12.92
C LYS A 138 -4.15 2.54 12.67
N ASP A 139 -4.51 1.49 11.92
CA ASP A 139 -3.59 0.38 11.60
C ASP A 139 -2.32 0.88 10.90
N ALA A 140 -2.43 1.89 10.03
CA ALA A 140 -1.27 2.47 9.34
C ALA A 140 -0.33 3.20 10.32
N VAL A 141 -0.87 3.90 11.32
CA VAL A 141 -0.08 4.57 12.37
C VAL A 141 0.50 3.56 13.34
N ASP A 142 -0.26 2.52 13.73
CA ASP A 142 0.24 1.42 14.58
C ASP A 142 1.42 0.69 13.90
N ARG A 143 1.41 0.52 12.58
CA ARG A 143 2.54 -0.05 11.81
C ARG A 143 3.75 0.86 11.80
N LEU A 144 3.57 2.18 11.67
CA LEU A 144 4.64 3.14 11.82
C LEU A 144 5.26 3.05 13.21
N ASP A 145 4.46 3.09 14.27
CA ASP A 145 4.94 3.01 15.65
C ASP A 145 5.68 1.70 15.92
N ALA A 146 5.18 0.58 15.40
CA ALA A 146 5.86 -0.71 15.51
C ALA A 146 7.22 -0.73 14.80
N ALA A 147 7.34 -0.11 13.62
CA ALA A 147 8.61 0.01 12.90
C ALA A 147 9.59 0.92 13.65
N LEU A 148 9.14 2.06 14.14
CA LEU A 148 9.95 2.98 14.95
C LEU A 148 10.46 2.32 16.23
N ALA A 149 9.61 1.53 16.90
CA ALA A 149 9.98 0.79 18.10
C ALA A 149 11.05 -0.29 17.81
N ARG A 150 10.88 -1.09 16.75
CA ARG A 150 11.89 -2.10 16.34
C ARG A 150 13.24 -1.49 16.00
N ALA A 151 13.23 -0.32 15.38
CA ALA A 151 14.42 0.39 14.96
C ALA A 151 15.03 1.31 16.05
N HIS A 152 14.40 1.43 17.22
CA HIS A 152 14.76 2.41 18.24
C HIS A 152 14.94 3.82 17.67
N ALA A 153 13.97 4.26 16.85
CA ALA A 153 14.04 5.48 16.07
C ALA A 153 12.83 6.41 16.25
N ASP A 154 12.13 6.33 17.38
CA ASP A 154 10.98 7.19 17.66
C ASP A 154 11.45 8.66 17.83
N PRO A 155 10.98 9.59 16.97
CA PRO A 155 11.30 11.01 17.05
C PRO A 155 10.58 11.74 18.20
N GLY A 156 9.66 11.06 18.89
CA GLY A 156 8.85 11.62 19.97
C GLY A 156 7.59 12.36 19.49
N ALA A 157 6.73 12.70 20.45
CA ALA A 157 5.44 13.33 20.15
C ALA A 157 5.57 14.77 19.59
N ARG A 158 6.62 15.52 19.95
CA ARG A 158 6.85 16.88 19.47
C ARG A 158 7.31 16.99 18.02
N ALA A 159 7.42 15.86 17.33
CA ALA A 159 7.84 15.82 15.94
C ALA A 159 6.78 16.44 14.99
N THR A 160 7.25 17.05 13.91
CA THR A 160 6.43 17.43 12.76
C THR A 160 6.39 16.27 11.79
N CYS A 161 5.18 15.77 11.48
CA CYS A 161 4.95 14.71 10.50
C CYS A 161 4.49 15.30 9.17
N PHE A 162 5.14 14.91 8.08
CA PHE A 162 4.72 15.18 6.72
C PHE A 162 4.09 13.92 6.11
N GLU A 163 2.82 13.98 5.77
CA GLU A 163 2.07 12.93 5.09
C GLU A 163 1.88 13.29 3.61
N LEU A 164 2.44 12.47 2.71
CA LEU A 164 2.20 12.58 1.28
C LEU A 164 1.04 11.66 0.87
N GLY A 165 0.08 12.22 0.12
CA GLY A 165 -1.12 11.52 -0.32
C GLY A 165 -2.12 11.33 0.82
N CYS A 166 -2.43 12.41 1.54
CA CYS A 166 -3.33 12.35 2.70
C CYS A 166 -4.79 12.00 2.33
N GLY A 167 -5.14 12.07 1.04
CA GLY A 167 -6.46 11.71 0.53
C GLY A 167 -7.57 12.47 1.26
N VAL A 168 -8.54 11.74 1.79
CA VAL A 168 -9.66 12.29 2.57
C VAL A 168 -9.36 12.42 4.07
N GLY A 169 -8.09 12.38 4.48
CA GLY A 169 -7.67 12.58 5.86
C GLY A 169 -7.76 11.35 6.77
N ARG A 170 -7.98 10.15 6.21
CA ARG A 170 -8.18 8.90 6.94
C ARG A 170 -7.04 8.57 7.91
N ILE A 171 -5.79 8.71 7.47
CA ILE A 171 -4.61 8.49 8.31
C ILE A 171 -4.22 9.79 9.02
N THR A 172 -4.36 10.92 8.37
CA THR A 172 -4.03 12.26 8.88
C THR A 172 -4.61 12.53 10.27
N ALA A 173 -5.88 12.17 10.49
CA ALA A 173 -6.55 12.33 11.78
C ALA A 173 -5.89 11.51 12.91
N TRP A 174 -5.32 10.36 12.60
CA TRP A 174 -4.58 9.52 13.56
C TRP A 174 -3.15 10.01 13.76
N LEU A 175 -2.47 10.49 12.70
CA LEU A 175 -1.17 11.14 12.81
C LEU A 175 -1.26 12.41 13.67
N ALA A 176 -2.36 13.18 13.55
CA ALA A 176 -2.61 14.37 14.37
C ALA A 176 -2.75 14.07 15.87
N LYS A 177 -3.22 12.86 16.23
CA LYS A 177 -3.25 12.39 17.64
C LYS A 177 -1.87 11.94 18.14
N ARG A 178 -0.94 11.65 17.22
CA ARG A 178 0.41 11.12 17.52
C ARG A 178 1.48 12.19 17.55
N PHE A 179 1.37 13.23 16.72
CA PHE A 179 2.40 14.26 16.50
C PHE A 179 1.85 15.66 16.77
N ASP A 180 2.70 16.56 17.26
CA ASP A 180 2.33 17.95 17.55
C ASP A 180 1.91 18.75 16.32
N ARG A 181 2.41 18.40 15.15
CA ARG A 181 2.09 19.03 13.87
C ARG A 181 2.05 18.00 12.75
N VAL A 182 1.03 18.09 11.91
CA VAL A 182 0.90 17.26 10.70
C VAL A 182 0.75 18.17 9.47
N ILE A 183 1.55 17.90 8.45
CA ILE A 183 1.48 18.56 7.15
C ILE A 183 0.97 17.49 6.17
N GLY A 184 -0.31 17.56 5.80
CA GLY A 184 -0.90 16.66 4.81
C GLY A 184 -0.84 17.26 3.42
N VAL A 185 -0.39 16.48 2.44
CA VAL A 185 -0.31 16.91 1.04
C VAL A 185 -1.05 15.93 0.16
N ASP A 186 -1.89 16.44 -0.75
CA ASP A 186 -2.55 15.64 -1.78
C ASP A 186 -2.64 16.41 -3.10
N ILE A 187 -2.73 15.70 -4.21
CA ILE A 187 -2.83 16.28 -5.55
C ILE A 187 -4.26 16.74 -5.87
N SER A 188 -5.27 16.11 -5.28
CA SER A 188 -6.69 16.36 -5.53
C SER A 188 -7.25 17.39 -4.55
N ALA A 189 -7.79 18.50 -5.07
CA ALA A 189 -8.45 19.52 -4.27
C ALA A 189 -9.71 18.99 -3.57
N SER A 190 -10.46 18.09 -4.23
CA SER A 190 -11.68 17.48 -3.67
C SER A 190 -11.36 16.55 -2.51
N HIS A 191 -10.27 15.75 -2.60
CA HIS A 191 -9.78 14.98 -1.47
C HIS A 191 -9.41 15.89 -0.29
N LEU A 192 -8.67 16.98 -0.53
CA LEU A 192 -8.26 17.92 0.52
C LEU A 192 -9.45 18.60 1.21
N ALA A 193 -10.51 18.91 0.47
CA ALA A 193 -11.73 19.46 1.05
C ALA A 193 -12.40 18.48 2.02
N LEU A 194 -12.45 17.18 1.65
CA LEU A 194 -12.96 16.12 2.52
C LEU A 194 -12.03 15.86 3.71
N ALA A 195 -10.70 15.90 3.47
CA ALA A 195 -9.71 15.78 4.55
C ALA A 195 -9.88 16.90 5.59
N ARG A 196 -10.06 18.17 5.16
CA ARG A 196 -10.32 19.28 6.05
C ARG A 196 -11.57 19.05 6.90
N ALA A 197 -12.67 18.71 6.25
CA ALA A 197 -13.93 18.43 6.96
C ALA A 197 -13.78 17.27 7.98
N HIS A 198 -13.02 16.23 7.63
CA HIS A 198 -12.79 15.10 8.53
C HIS A 198 -11.91 15.47 9.73
N VAL A 199 -10.76 16.12 9.51
CA VAL A 199 -9.85 16.47 10.62
C VAL A 199 -10.47 17.52 11.54
N ASP A 200 -11.28 18.44 11.00
CA ASP A 200 -12.03 19.42 11.81
C ASP A 200 -13.08 18.73 12.67
N ALA A 201 -13.80 17.75 12.12
CA ALA A 201 -14.77 16.95 12.88
C ALA A 201 -14.12 16.10 14.00
N GLU A 202 -12.87 15.67 13.81
CA GLU A 202 -12.06 14.99 14.83
C GLU A 202 -11.40 15.95 15.83
N GLY A 203 -11.59 17.26 15.68
CA GLY A 203 -11.01 18.30 16.54
C GLY A 203 -9.50 18.47 16.40
N ALA A 204 -8.92 18.04 15.28
CA ALA A 204 -7.48 18.10 15.03
C ALA A 204 -7.06 19.50 14.53
N SER A 205 -6.71 20.40 15.45
CA SER A 205 -6.27 21.77 15.15
C SER A 205 -4.81 21.89 14.69
N ASN A 206 -4.04 20.80 14.74
CA ASN A 206 -2.61 20.75 14.45
C ASN A 206 -2.31 20.21 13.03
N VAL A 207 -3.29 20.27 12.10
CA VAL A 207 -3.18 19.78 10.73
C VAL A 207 -3.18 20.93 9.73
N GLU A 208 -2.14 20.99 8.90
CA GLU A 208 -2.06 21.85 7.74
C GLU A 208 -2.22 21.00 6.47
N LEU A 209 -3.06 21.45 5.53
CA LEU A 209 -3.30 20.75 4.26
C LEU A 209 -2.85 21.58 3.08
N HIS A 210 -2.05 20.99 2.19
CA HIS A 210 -1.50 21.64 1.01
C HIS A 210 -1.77 20.83 -0.26
N ARG A 211 -2.04 21.54 -1.36
CA ARG A 211 -2.22 20.89 -2.66
C ARG A 211 -0.87 20.73 -3.36
N LEU A 212 -0.58 19.52 -3.85
CA LEU A 212 0.57 19.24 -4.70
C LEU A 212 0.27 19.67 -6.13
N VAL A 213 0.65 20.88 -6.51
CA VAL A 213 0.47 21.40 -7.87
C VAL A 213 1.70 21.17 -8.76
N SER A 214 2.86 20.98 -8.15
CA SER A 214 4.13 20.60 -8.80
C SER A 214 5.04 19.95 -7.78
N VAL A 215 6.08 19.26 -8.21
CA VAL A 215 7.09 18.74 -7.28
C VAL A 215 7.75 19.88 -6.49
N GLY A 216 7.89 21.07 -7.10
CA GLY A 216 8.40 22.27 -6.43
C GLY A 216 7.53 22.77 -5.28
N THR A 217 6.25 22.36 -5.18
CA THR A 217 5.43 22.65 -4.00
C THR A 217 6.08 22.13 -2.72
N LEU A 218 6.80 21.00 -2.79
CA LEU A 218 7.48 20.39 -1.65
C LEU A 218 8.64 21.24 -1.14
N ASP A 219 9.26 22.08 -1.99
CA ASP A 219 10.35 22.97 -1.61
C ASP A 219 9.88 24.13 -0.72
N ALA A 220 8.59 24.49 -0.80
CA ALA A 220 7.98 25.54 0.00
C ALA A 220 7.49 25.07 1.38
N LEU A 221 7.47 23.74 1.61
CA LEU A 221 7.04 23.18 2.89
C LEU A 221 8.12 23.37 3.96
N PRO A 222 7.75 23.51 5.23
CA PRO A 222 8.72 23.50 6.32
C PRO A 222 9.41 22.16 6.41
N ARG A 223 10.60 22.13 7.03
CA ARG A 223 11.27 20.87 7.36
C ARG A 223 10.43 20.06 8.34
N PHE A 224 10.59 18.76 8.30
CA PHE A 224 9.83 17.80 9.11
C PHE A 224 10.74 16.73 9.71
N ASP A 225 10.24 16.08 10.75
CA ASP A 225 10.95 15.02 11.49
C ASP A 225 10.53 13.62 11.06
N VAL A 226 9.29 13.49 10.56
CA VAL A 226 8.72 12.23 10.07
C VAL A 226 8.17 12.44 8.68
N PHE A 227 8.60 11.65 7.71
CA PHE A 227 7.92 11.46 6.44
C PHE A 227 7.09 10.18 6.49
N PHE A 228 5.83 10.29 6.11
CA PHE A 228 4.91 9.17 6.04
C PHE A 228 4.21 9.12 4.68
N SER A 229 4.22 7.95 4.01
CA SER A 229 3.44 7.74 2.78
C SER A 229 3.20 6.26 2.52
N VAL A 230 1.95 5.82 2.43
CA VAL A 230 1.57 4.45 2.09
C VAL A 230 0.44 4.43 1.07
N ILE A 231 0.53 3.54 0.09
CA ILE A 231 -0.44 3.38 -1.02
C ILE A 231 -0.55 4.67 -1.88
N VAL A 232 0.54 5.41 -2.04
CA VAL A 232 0.58 6.68 -2.80
C VAL A 232 1.64 6.65 -3.89
N LEU A 233 2.89 6.38 -3.53
CA LEU A 233 4.01 6.41 -4.49
C LEU A 233 3.81 5.41 -5.62
N GLN A 234 3.18 4.29 -5.35
CA GLN A 234 2.84 3.26 -6.35
C GLN A 234 1.97 3.75 -7.52
N HIS A 235 1.28 4.86 -7.35
CA HIS A 235 0.39 5.45 -8.35
C HIS A 235 1.05 6.55 -9.18
N ASN A 236 2.36 6.70 -9.07
CA ASN A 236 3.15 7.68 -9.79
C ASN A 236 4.19 6.99 -10.68
N PRO A 237 4.42 7.44 -11.93
CA PRO A 237 5.51 6.93 -12.76
C PRO A 237 6.88 7.07 -12.08
N PRO A 238 7.85 6.20 -12.40
CA PRO A 238 9.16 6.17 -11.75
C PRO A 238 9.87 7.53 -11.66
N PRO A 239 9.86 8.41 -12.70
CA PRO A 239 10.47 9.72 -12.61
C PRO A 239 9.82 10.63 -11.57
N VAL A 240 8.48 10.56 -11.41
CA VAL A 240 7.75 11.35 -10.41
C VAL A 240 8.03 10.83 -9.01
N ILE A 241 8.04 9.50 -8.80
CA ILE A 241 8.42 8.90 -7.51
C ILE A 241 9.82 9.37 -7.11
N ALA A 242 10.78 9.30 -8.03
CA ALA A 242 12.16 9.70 -7.78
C ALA A 242 12.26 11.19 -7.43
N ALA A 243 11.59 12.07 -8.19
CA ALA A 243 11.59 13.51 -7.96
C ALA A 243 10.97 13.88 -6.61
N ILE A 244 9.88 13.21 -6.21
CA ILE A 244 9.25 13.40 -4.88
C ILE A 244 10.20 12.97 -3.77
N LEU A 245 10.75 11.75 -3.85
CA LEU A 245 11.65 11.23 -2.81
C LEU A 245 12.91 12.07 -2.66
N ASP A 246 13.45 12.61 -3.75
CA ASP A 246 14.61 13.51 -3.72
C ASP A 246 14.32 14.75 -2.86
N ARG A 247 13.17 15.41 -3.06
CA ARG A 247 12.74 16.57 -2.28
C ARG A 247 12.46 16.23 -0.82
N VAL A 248 11.76 15.13 -0.60
CA VAL A 248 11.45 14.62 0.75
C VAL A 248 12.73 14.37 1.55
N PHE A 249 13.70 13.67 0.96
CA PHE A 249 14.97 13.37 1.64
C PHE A 249 15.80 14.63 1.90
N ALA A 250 15.75 15.62 1.01
CA ALA A 250 16.41 16.92 1.22
C ALA A 250 15.80 17.68 2.41
N HIS A 251 14.45 17.66 2.55
CA HIS A 251 13.72 18.43 3.56
C HIS A 251 13.61 17.75 4.93
N LEU A 252 13.91 16.44 5.02
CA LEU A 252 13.92 15.73 6.29
C LEU A 252 14.97 16.34 7.25
N ASN A 253 14.59 16.58 8.50
CA ASN A 253 15.51 17.08 9.53
C ASN A 253 16.61 16.06 9.84
N PRO A 254 17.81 16.51 10.26
CA PRO A 254 18.82 15.60 10.85
C PRO A 254 18.21 14.84 12.03
N GLY A 255 18.39 13.51 12.07
CA GLY A 255 17.75 12.62 13.05
C GLY A 255 16.33 12.20 12.70
N GLY A 256 15.68 12.89 11.77
CA GLY A 256 14.32 12.55 11.31
C GLY A 256 14.26 11.23 10.54
N VAL A 257 13.07 10.67 10.42
CA VAL A 257 12.80 9.36 9.82
C VAL A 257 11.89 9.46 8.61
N ALA A 258 12.11 8.60 7.61
CA ALA A 258 11.25 8.47 6.45
C ALA A 258 10.66 7.05 6.42
N TYR A 259 9.34 6.95 6.61
CA TYR A 259 8.58 5.71 6.54
C TYR A 259 7.64 5.76 5.33
N PHE A 260 7.90 4.94 4.34
CA PHE A 260 7.09 4.94 3.12
C PHE A 260 7.07 3.59 2.42
N GLN A 261 6.01 3.37 1.66
CA GLN A 261 5.80 2.17 0.88
C GLN A 261 5.91 2.50 -0.62
N VAL A 262 6.54 1.59 -1.37
CA VAL A 262 6.58 1.62 -2.83
C VAL A 262 6.85 0.22 -3.40
N PRO A 263 6.19 -0.17 -4.51
CA PRO A 263 6.57 -1.38 -5.23
C PRO A 263 7.99 -1.23 -5.79
N THR A 264 8.79 -2.27 -5.65
CA THR A 264 10.21 -2.23 -6.03
C THR A 264 10.56 -3.18 -7.16
N TYR A 265 9.67 -4.12 -7.44
CA TYR A 265 9.82 -5.05 -8.56
C TYR A 265 8.45 -5.49 -9.09
N ARG A 266 8.37 -5.65 -10.41
CA ARG A 266 7.27 -6.32 -11.11
C ARG A 266 7.81 -7.01 -12.37
N ALA A 267 7.54 -8.31 -12.51
CA ALA A 267 7.93 -9.08 -13.67
C ALA A 267 7.34 -8.48 -14.97
N GLY A 268 8.19 -8.24 -15.96
CA GLY A 268 7.79 -7.66 -17.24
C GLY A 268 7.46 -6.17 -17.20
N TYR A 269 7.69 -5.47 -16.08
CA TYR A 269 7.46 -4.03 -16.02
C TYR A 269 8.45 -3.27 -16.90
N SER A 270 7.90 -2.34 -17.68
CA SER A 270 8.68 -1.38 -18.46
C SER A 270 8.06 0.00 -18.35
N PHE A 271 8.90 1.03 -18.37
CA PHE A 271 8.50 2.42 -18.45
C PHE A 271 9.40 3.15 -19.46
N ALA A 272 8.79 3.79 -20.44
CA ALA A 272 9.43 4.70 -21.38
C ALA A 272 8.52 5.92 -21.54
N LEU A 273 9.08 7.12 -21.41
CA LEU A 273 8.35 8.40 -21.36
C LEU A 273 7.43 8.59 -22.58
N ASP A 274 8.01 8.44 -23.77
CA ASP A 274 7.28 8.67 -25.01
C ASP A 274 6.12 7.69 -25.22
N SER A 275 6.31 6.42 -24.85
CA SER A 275 5.25 5.42 -24.92
C SER A 275 4.15 5.70 -23.92
N TYR A 276 4.53 6.04 -22.67
CA TYR A 276 3.59 6.33 -21.59
C TYR A 276 2.70 7.54 -21.92
N LEU A 277 3.26 8.61 -22.50
CA LEU A 277 2.49 9.80 -22.84
C LEU A 277 1.65 9.66 -24.12
N ARG A 278 2.07 8.78 -25.06
CA ARG A 278 1.32 8.53 -26.30
C ARG A 278 0.17 7.56 -26.12
N ASP A 279 0.40 6.52 -25.34
CA ASP A 279 -0.60 5.49 -25.10
C ASP A 279 -1.65 6.05 -24.16
N ASP A 280 -2.93 5.86 -24.51
CA ASP A 280 -4.07 6.14 -23.64
C ASP A 280 -4.13 5.16 -22.44
N VAL A 281 -2.98 4.54 -22.14
CA VAL A 281 -2.82 3.56 -21.07
C VAL A 281 -3.11 4.24 -19.74
N GLY A 282 -4.06 3.68 -18.99
CA GLY A 282 -4.42 4.18 -17.67
C GLY A 282 -5.35 5.39 -17.64
N LYS A 283 -5.86 5.88 -18.78
CA LYS A 283 -6.87 6.94 -18.78
C LYS A 283 -8.08 6.54 -17.95
N GLY A 284 -8.07 7.02 -16.74
CA GLY A 284 -9.13 6.79 -15.81
C GLY A 284 -9.02 5.56 -14.92
N GLU A 285 -7.92 4.84 -14.91
CA GLU A 285 -7.63 3.73 -14.01
C GLU A 285 -6.58 4.10 -12.97
N MET A 286 -6.56 3.37 -11.86
CA MET A 286 -5.49 3.47 -10.87
C MET A 286 -4.25 2.78 -11.41
N GLU A 287 -3.31 3.56 -11.90
CA GLU A 287 -2.04 3.04 -12.36
C GLU A 287 -1.20 2.49 -11.22
N MET A 288 -0.34 1.53 -11.54
CA MET A 288 0.57 0.91 -10.57
C MET A 288 1.98 0.88 -11.15
N HIS A 289 2.89 1.57 -10.51
CA HIS A 289 4.26 1.75 -10.92
C HIS A 289 5.27 1.21 -9.91
N VAL A 290 6.53 1.12 -10.33
CA VAL A 290 7.61 0.48 -9.57
C VAL A 290 8.83 1.38 -9.57
N LEU A 291 9.49 1.55 -8.44
CA LEU A 291 10.82 2.16 -8.37
C LEU A 291 11.81 1.15 -7.79
N PRO A 292 12.86 0.72 -8.54
CA PRO A 292 13.79 -0.30 -8.06
C PRO A 292 14.49 0.08 -6.75
N GLN A 293 14.65 -0.90 -5.84
CA GLN A 293 15.35 -0.69 -4.56
C GLN A 293 16.70 0.02 -4.73
N ARG A 294 17.49 -0.35 -5.75
CA ARG A 294 18.80 0.28 -6.00
C ARG A 294 18.73 1.79 -6.21
N VAL A 295 17.63 2.28 -6.82
CA VAL A 295 17.41 3.72 -7.05
C VAL A 295 17.09 4.39 -5.71
N ILE A 296 16.16 3.83 -4.95
CA ILE A 296 15.77 4.34 -3.62
C ILE A 296 16.97 4.41 -2.68
N LEU A 297 17.73 3.30 -2.59
CA LEU A 297 18.92 3.22 -1.71
C LEU A 297 20.01 4.20 -2.14
N GLY A 298 20.23 4.36 -3.46
CA GLY A 298 21.19 5.33 -3.99
C GLY A 298 20.82 6.77 -3.65
N MET A 299 19.54 7.13 -3.79
CA MET A 299 19.02 8.45 -3.43
C MET A 299 19.11 8.70 -1.92
N ALA A 300 18.70 7.74 -1.11
CA ALA A 300 18.79 7.82 0.35
C ALA A 300 20.24 8.05 0.81
N ALA A 301 21.19 7.30 0.25
CA ALA A 301 22.62 7.46 0.55
C ALA A 301 23.14 8.86 0.15
N ALA A 302 22.75 9.39 -1.02
CA ALA A 302 23.13 10.70 -1.50
C ALA A 302 22.66 11.83 -0.55
N HIS A 303 21.50 11.65 0.11
CA HIS A 303 20.96 12.58 1.10
C HIS A 303 21.41 12.27 2.54
N GLY A 304 22.32 11.34 2.75
CA GLY A 304 22.84 10.98 4.07
C GLY A 304 21.85 10.20 4.95
N LEU A 305 20.89 9.50 4.32
CA LEU A 305 19.98 8.62 5.05
C LEU A 305 20.58 7.23 5.26
N GLU A 306 20.34 6.68 6.43
CA GLU A 306 20.67 5.32 6.82
C GLU A 306 19.42 4.45 6.74
N LEU A 307 19.49 3.29 6.09
CA LEU A 307 18.41 2.31 6.10
C LEU A 307 18.37 1.62 7.47
N LEU A 308 17.23 1.73 8.16
CA LEU A 308 16.98 1.06 9.43
C LEU A 308 16.23 -0.25 9.26
N GLU A 309 15.19 -0.24 8.40
CA GLU A 309 14.35 -1.42 8.13
C GLU A 309 13.83 -1.37 6.69
N VAL A 310 13.74 -2.54 6.05
CA VAL A 310 12.95 -2.76 4.84
C VAL A 310 12.20 -4.07 4.99
N ILE A 311 10.89 -4.02 4.78
CA ILE A 311 10.04 -5.22 4.84
C ILE A 311 9.24 -5.33 3.55
N GLU A 312 8.96 -6.57 3.13
CA GLU A 312 7.95 -6.83 2.11
C GLU A 312 6.57 -6.60 2.71
N ASP A 313 5.68 -5.95 1.94
CA ASP A 313 4.34 -5.60 2.39
C ASP A 313 3.25 -6.04 1.40
N PRO A 314 1.99 -6.19 1.87
CA PRO A 314 0.89 -6.67 1.04
C PRO A 314 0.11 -5.55 0.33
N TRP A 315 0.56 -4.31 0.33
CA TRP A 315 -0.22 -3.16 -0.11
C TRP A 315 -0.61 -3.17 -1.59
N THR A 316 0.11 -3.92 -2.44
CA THR A 316 -0.23 -4.13 -3.86
C THR A 316 -1.08 -5.36 -4.11
N GLY A 317 -1.51 -6.08 -3.06
CA GLY A 317 -2.28 -7.31 -3.14
C GLY A 317 -1.45 -8.57 -3.35
N MET A 318 -0.12 -8.53 -3.13
CA MET A 318 0.80 -9.67 -3.15
C MET A 318 0.68 -10.54 -4.40
N ARG A 319 0.85 -9.94 -5.57
CA ARG A 319 0.78 -10.67 -6.85
C ARG A 319 2.08 -11.46 -7.09
N PRO A 320 2.03 -12.67 -7.66
CA PRO A 320 3.24 -13.40 -8.05
C PRO A 320 4.09 -12.56 -9.02
N GLY A 321 5.41 -12.53 -8.78
CA GLY A 321 6.34 -11.73 -9.59
C GLY A 321 6.28 -10.23 -9.31
N GLU A 322 5.68 -9.82 -8.18
CA GLU A 322 5.65 -8.42 -7.73
C GLU A 322 6.14 -8.35 -6.28
N VAL A 323 6.97 -7.34 -5.98
CA VAL A 323 7.41 -7.02 -4.62
C VAL A 323 7.08 -5.57 -4.32
N SER A 324 6.36 -5.36 -3.24
CA SER A 324 6.20 -4.06 -2.59
C SER A 324 7.00 -4.04 -1.30
N ASN A 325 7.64 -2.92 -1.02
CA ASN A 325 8.43 -2.74 0.18
C ASN A 325 8.01 -1.49 0.95
N THR A 326 7.94 -1.65 2.25
CA THR A 326 7.91 -0.54 3.20
C THR A 326 9.31 -0.32 3.75
N PHE A 327 9.80 0.90 3.61
CA PHE A 327 11.13 1.34 4.05
C PHE A 327 11.03 2.21 5.29
N LEU A 328 11.99 2.08 6.19
CA LEU A 328 12.27 3.02 7.26
C LEU A 328 13.73 3.47 7.16
N PHE A 329 13.95 4.75 6.89
CA PHE A 329 15.26 5.40 6.89
C PHE A 329 15.34 6.42 8.02
N ARG A 330 16.58 6.73 8.45
CA ARG A 330 16.89 7.84 9.36
C ARG A 330 17.93 8.75 8.73
N LYS A 331 17.72 10.06 8.75
CA LYS A 331 18.69 11.04 8.31
C LYS A 331 19.79 11.18 9.37
N ARG A 332 21.04 11.00 8.97
CA ARG A 332 22.16 11.14 9.88
C ARG A 332 22.25 12.55 10.44
N VAL A 333 22.55 12.66 11.73
CA VAL A 333 22.93 13.91 12.35
C VAL A 333 24.35 14.20 11.87
N GLY A 334 24.57 15.33 11.19
CA GLY A 334 25.91 15.73 10.76
C GLY A 334 26.85 15.79 11.96
N ARG A 335 28.06 15.28 11.78
CA ARG A 335 29.13 15.43 12.77
C ARG A 335 29.63 16.86 12.80
#